data_5c301b0423e2afb459fac45a2c322974
#
_entry.id   5c301b0423e2afb459fac45a2c322974
#
_cell.length_a   1.000
_cell.length_b   1.000
_cell.length_c   1.000
_cell.angle_alpha   90.00
_cell.angle_beta   90.00
_cell.angle_gamma   90.00
#
_symmetry.space_group_name_H-M   'P 1'
#
loop_
_entity.id
_entity.type
_entity.pdbx_description
1 polymer ?
#
loop_
_entity_poly.entity_id
_entity_poly.type
_entity_poly.pdbx_seq_one_letter_code
_entity_poly.pdbx_strand_id
1 'polypeptide(L)'
;GGKSNTGEGGEDPIRFKPLENGDSKRSAIKQVASGRFGVTMWYLTNSDELQIKIAQGAKPGEGGELPGTKVDDYIAKIRHSTPGVGLISPPPHHDIYSIEDIAQLIHDLKNANRSSRISVKLVSEIGVGTIAAGVVKAKTDHLVIAGHDGGTGASPLTSIKHAGLPWELGIAETHQTLVMNNLRSRVVLQTDGQLKTGRD
;
A
#
# COMPACT_ATOMS: atom_id res chain seq x y z
N GLY A 1 -5.86 12.32 15.16
CA GLY A 1 -4.75 12.53 14.34
C GLY A 1 -4.59 11.55 13.19
N GLY A 2 -4.10 12.09 12.07
CA GLY A 2 -3.74 11.29 10.93
C GLY A 2 -2.43 10.53 11.13
N LYS A 3 -2.19 9.52 10.30
CA LYS A 3 -0.93 8.79 10.21
C LYS A 3 -0.28 9.03 8.86
N SER A 4 1.03 9.26 8.84
CA SER A 4 1.78 9.33 7.60
C SER A 4 2.12 7.94 7.07
N ASN A 5 2.12 7.81 5.74
CA ASN A 5 2.53 6.61 5.03
C ASN A 5 3.79 6.94 4.21
N THR A 6 4.79 6.07 4.21
CA THR A 6 6.02 6.26 3.45
C THR A 6 5.79 6.21 1.94
N GLY A 7 4.70 5.61 1.49
CA GLY A 7 4.61 5.15 0.10
C GLY A 7 5.64 4.05 -0.18
N GLU A 8 5.86 3.76 -1.46
CA GLU A 8 6.88 2.80 -1.89
C GLU A 8 8.28 3.38 -1.69
N GLY A 9 9.21 2.59 -1.22
CA GLY A 9 10.61 2.92 -1.35
C GLY A 9 11.33 3.37 -0.11
N GLY A 10 10.97 2.83 1.03
CA GLY A 10 11.74 2.98 2.24
C GLY A 10 11.57 4.33 2.95
N GLU A 11 12.35 4.53 3.96
CA GLU A 11 12.40 5.76 4.75
C GLU A 11 13.82 5.94 5.30
N ASP A 12 14.31 7.18 5.36
CA ASP A 12 15.64 7.46 5.91
C ASP A 12 15.71 7.02 7.38
N PRO A 13 16.67 6.15 7.74
CA PRO A 13 16.84 5.68 9.11
C PRO A 13 17.05 6.77 10.16
N ILE A 14 17.50 7.95 9.77
CA ILE A 14 17.62 9.10 10.70
C ILE A 14 16.27 9.48 11.31
N ARG A 15 15.17 9.22 10.59
CA ARG A 15 13.81 9.50 11.06
C ARG A 15 13.32 8.53 12.14
N PHE A 16 14.02 7.41 12.33
CA PHE A 16 13.67 6.41 13.36
C PHE A 16 14.19 6.79 14.74
N LYS A 17 15.10 7.78 14.80
CA LYS A 17 15.59 8.31 16.07
C LYS A 17 14.56 9.27 16.66
N PRO A 18 14.14 9.10 17.92
CA PRO A 18 13.31 10.08 18.62
C PRO A 18 14.01 11.44 18.69
N LEU A 19 13.21 12.50 18.68
CA LEU A 19 13.68 13.85 18.96
C LEU A 19 13.92 14.02 20.47
N GLU A 20 14.64 15.08 20.85
CA GLU A 20 14.93 15.41 22.26
C GLU A 20 13.67 15.56 23.10
N ASN A 21 12.60 16.05 22.52
CA ASN A 21 11.29 16.21 23.17
C ASN A 21 10.46 14.90 23.19
N GLY A 22 11.00 13.77 22.69
CA GLY A 22 10.33 12.48 22.62
C GLY A 22 9.45 12.26 21.38
N ASP A 23 9.28 13.27 20.52
CA ASP A 23 8.52 13.11 19.27
C ASP A 23 9.26 12.24 18.27
N SER A 24 8.51 11.60 17.38
CA SER A 24 9.04 10.76 16.31
C SER A 24 8.74 11.36 14.94
N LYS A 25 9.78 11.41 14.09
CA LYS A 25 9.66 11.83 12.68
C LYS A 25 9.32 10.67 11.73
N ARG A 26 9.33 9.43 12.23
CA ARG A 26 9.04 8.25 11.40
C ARG A 26 7.60 8.25 10.90
N SER A 27 7.40 7.73 9.73
CA SER A 27 6.05 7.43 9.24
C SER A 27 5.48 6.22 10.00
N ALA A 28 4.24 6.36 10.47
CA ALA A 28 3.56 5.31 11.22
C ALA A 28 3.22 4.10 10.33
N ILE A 29 2.85 4.36 9.06
CA ILE A 29 2.52 3.34 8.08
C ILE A 29 3.69 3.18 7.12
N LYS A 30 4.18 1.96 6.97
CA LYS A 30 5.26 1.63 6.04
C LYS A 30 4.75 0.71 4.94
N GLN A 31 4.87 1.18 3.70
CA GLN A 31 4.39 0.44 2.56
C GLN A 31 5.45 -0.54 2.05
N VAL A 32 5.00 -1.72 1.65
CA VAL A 32 5.80 -2.78 1.03
C VAL A 32 5.18 -3.08 -0.32
N ALA A 33 5.87 -2.70 -1.39
CA ALA A 33 5.48 -3.02 -2.76
C ALA A 33 6.51 -3.94 -3.41
N SER A 34 7.80 -3.64 -3.21
CA SER A 34 8.92 -4.45 -3.64
C SER A 34 10.02 -4.40 -2.59
N GLY A 35 10.65 -5.52 -2.30
CA GLY A 35 11.81 -5.59 -1.41
C GLY A 35 13.05 -4.86 -1.93
N ARG A 36 13.05 -4.42 -3.19
CA ARG A 36 14.17 -3.71 -3.83
C ARG A 36 14.38 -2.29 -3.31
N PHE A 37 13.33 -1.65 -2.77
CA PHE A 37 13.35 -0.21 -2.48
C PHE A 37 13.39 0.07 -0.98
N GLY A 38 14.48 -0.33 -0.33
CA GLY A 38 14.76 0.07 1.05
C GLY A 38 13.90 -0.62 2.12
N VAL A 39 13.29 -1.75 1.79
CA VAL A 39 12.57 -2.58 2.77
C VAL A 39 13.59 -3.42 3.54
N THR A 40 14.01 -2.90 4.68
CA THR A 40 14.94 -3.58 5.60
C THR A 40 14.22 -4.01 6.87
N MET A 41 14.82 -4.90 7.66
CA MET A 41 14.28 -5.26 8.98
C MET A 41 14.11 -4.03 9.88
N TRP A 42 15.03 -3.08 9.82
CA TRP A 42 14.91 -1.84 10.59
C TRP A 42 13.73 -0.98 10.15
N TYR A 43 13.48 -0.91 8.83
CA TYR A 43 12.29 -0.27 8.28
C TYR A 43 11.00 -0.94 8.80
N LEU A 44 10.92 -2.26 8.75
CA LEU A 44 9.74 -3.02 9.16
C LEU A 44 9.46 -2.89 10.67
N THR A 45 10.50 -2.97 11.50
CA THR A 45 10.35 -2.92 12.96
C THR A 45 10.00 -1.53 13.50
N ASN A 46 10.18 -0.47 12.70
CA ASN A 46 9.83 0.91 13.05
C ASN A 46 8.46 1.35 12.54
N SER A 47 7.50 0.45 12.41
CA SER A 47 6.15 0.72 11.92
C SER A 47 5.08 0.43 12.97
N ASP A 48 3.96 1.16 12.90
CA ASP A 48 2.71 0.83 13.58
C ASP A 48 1.81 -0.02 12.67
N GLU A 49 1.99 0.14 11.35
CA GLU A 49 1.27 -0.61 10.33
C GLU A 49 2.18 -0.88 9.14
N LEU A 50 2.17 -2.10 8.66
CA LEU A 50 2.83 -2.53 7.43
C LEU A 50 1.76 -2.71 6.35
N GLN A 51 1.89 -1.97 5.25
CA GLN A 51 0.91 -1.99 4.17
C GLN A 51 1.48 -2.67 2.94
N ILE A 52 0.93 -3.82 2.58
CA ILE A 52 1.23 -4.50 1.30
C ILE A 52 0.46 -3.78 0.21
N LYS A 53 1.17 -3.18 -0.73
CA LYS A 53 0.57 -2.52 -1.90
C LYS A 53 0.51 -3.49 -3.07
N ILE A 54 -0.69 -3.87 -3.48
CA ILE A 54 -0.89 -4.70 -4.67
C ILE A 54 -0.94 -3.85 -5.93
N ALA A 55 -1.67 -2.74 -5.91
CA ALA A 55 -1.80 -1.84 -7.06
C ALA A 55 -2.14 -0.40 -6.64
N GLN A 56 -2.24 0.50 -7.61
CA GLN A 56 -2.68 1.88 -7.44
C GLN A 56 -3.96 2.14 -8.23
N GLY A 57 -4.89 2.90 -7.67
CA GLY A 57 -6.18 3.17 -8.28
C GLY A 57 -6.11 3.85 -9.65
N ALA A 58 -5.19 4.81 -9.82
CA ALA A 58 -5.05 5.54 -11.09
C ALA A 58 -4.46 4.73 -12.24
N LYS A 59 -3.79 3.62 -11.96
CA LYS A 59 -3.15 2.74 -12.95
C LYS A 59 -3.15 1.29 -12.50
N PRO A 60 -4.33 0.68 -12.37
CA PRO A 60 -4.43 -0.71 -11.97
C PRO A 60 -3.68 -1.59 -12.97
N GLY A 61 -2.88 -2.54 -12.46
CA GLY A 61 -2.09 -3.47 -13.27
C GLY A 61 -0.76 -2.95 -13.84
N GLU A 62 -0.47 -1.66 -13.85
CA GLU A 62 0.79 -1.13 -14.40
C GLU A 62 1.95 -1.14 -13.39
N GLY A 63 1.65 -1.14 -12.10
CA GLY A 63 2.65 -1.03 -11.04
C GLY A 63 3.10 0.39 -10.73
N GLY A 64 4.13 0.52 -9.89
CA GLY A 64 4.70 1.80 -9.49
C GLY A 64 5.73 2.31 -10.50
N GLU A 65 5.74 3.61 -10.73
CA GLU A 65 6.74 4.29 -11.56
C GLU A 65 7.17 5.59 -10.88
N LEU A 66 8.46 5.87 -10.93
CA LEU A 66 9.00 7.18 -10.56
C LEU A 66 9.92 7.63 -11.68
N PRO A 67 9.59 8.76 -12.37
CA PRO A 67 10.42 9.29 -13.42
C PRO A 67 11.83 9.64 -12.92
N GLY A 68 12.85 9.46 -13.75
CA GLY A 68 14.25 9.74 -13.39
C GLY A 68 14.47 11.17 -12.90
N THR A 69 13.71 12.14 -13.43
CA THR A 69 13.73 13.54 -12.99
C THR A 69 13.33 13.76 -11.52
N LYS A 70 12.62 12.80 -10.91
CA LYS A 70 12.25 12.82 -9.50
C LYS A 70 13.16 11.97 -8.63
N VAL A 71 14.13 11.26 -9.23
CA VAL A 71 15.11 10.44 -8.52
C VAL A 71 16.36 11.26 -8.29
N ASP A 72 16.35 12.12 -7.28
CA ASP A 72 17.52 12.85 -6.81
C ASP A 72 18.45 11.94 -5.98
N ASP A 73 19.58 12.49 -5.52
CA ASP A 73 20.56 11.77 -4.71
C ASP A 73 19.95 11.21 -3.41
N TYR A 74 19.04 11.96 -2.80
CA TYR A 74 18.37 11.55 -1.56
C TYR A 74 17.41 10.38 -1.80
N ILE A 75 16.57 10.46 -2.80
CA ILE A 75 15.64 9.38 -3.18
C ILE A 75 16.41 8.14 -3.63
N ALA A 76 17.46 8.32 -4.44
CA ALA A 76 18.30 7.22 -4.89
C ALA A 76 18.95 6.49 -3.72
N LYS A 77 19.48 7.22 -2.75
CA LYS A 77 20.07 6.66 -1.53
C LYS A 77 19.05 5.83 -0.74
N ILE A 78 17.87 6.38 -0.49
CA ILE A 78 16.82 5.68 0.29
C ILE A 78 16.33 4.43 -0.43
N ARG A 79 16.20 4.50 -1.76
CA ARG A 79 15.69 3.39 -2.59
C ARG A 79 16.75 2.43 -3.08
N HIS A 80 18.02 2.60 -2.66
CA HIS A 80 19.15 1.79 -3.11
C HIS A 80 19.27 1.76 -4.65
N SER A 81 19.17 2.93 -5.29
CA SER A 81 19.13 3.10 -6.74
C SER A 81 20.12 4.18 -7.22
N THR A 82 20.13 4.46 -8.51
CA THR A 82 21.02 5.46 -9.14
C THR A 82 20.25 6.75 -9.39
N PRO A 83 20.81 7.93 -9.03
CA PRO A 83 20.19 9.22 -9.32
C PRO A 83 19.95 9.41 -10.83
N GLY A 84 18.85 10.06 -11.16
CA GLY A 84 18.47 10.37 -12.55
C GLY A 84 17.91 9.19 -13.35
N VAL A 85 17.95 7.98 -12.81
CA VAL A 85 17.39 6.79 -13.45
C VAL A 85 15.98 6.53 -12.94
N GLY A 86 15.03 6.39 -13.88
CA GLY A 86 13.65 6.05 -13.55
C GLY A 86 13.53 4.73 -12.82
N LEU A 87 12.65 4.68 -11.83
CA LEU A 87 12.38 3.49 -11.04
C LEU A 87 11.05 2.89 -11.45
N ILE A 88 11.07 1.61 -11.78
CA ILE A 88 9.87 0.81 -12.01
C ILE A 88 9.76 -0.18 -10.85
N SER A 89 8.68 -0.07 -10.10
CA SER A 89 8.29 -1.04 -9.10
C SER A 89 7.30 -1.99 -9.77
N PRO A 90 7.72 -3.20 -10.12
CA PRO A 90 6.76 -4.17 -10.64
C PRO A 90 5.68 -4.39 -9.58
N PRO A 91 4.43 -4.58 -9.98
CA PRO A 91 3.37 -4.95 -9.05
C PRO A 91 3.80 -6.18 -8.25
N PRO A 92 3.40 -6.31 -6.97
CA PRO A 92 3.74 -7.49 -6.16
C PRO A 92 3.32 -8.81 -6.80
N HIS A 93 2.35 -8.78 -7.71
CA HIS A 93 1.90 -9.97 -8.43
C HIS A 93 2.98 -10.64 -9.31
N HIS A 94 4.14 -10.02 -9.51
CA HIS A 94 5.29 -10.71 -10.08
C HIS A 94 5.93 -11.71 -9.11
N ASP A 95 5.68 -11.56 -7.81
CA ASP A 95 6.16 -12.46 -6.76
C ASP A 95 5.00 -13.12 -6.01
N ILE A 96 3.76 -12.69 -6.27
CA ILE A 96 2.55 -13.15 -5.62
C ILE A 96 1.55 -13.58 -6.70
N TYR A 97 1.31 -14.88 -6.79
CA TYR A 97 0.46 -15.48 -7.81
C TYR A 97 -0.83 -16.07 -7.25
N SER A 98 -0.97 -16.11 -5.92
CA SER A 98 -2.12 -16.69 -5.25
C SER A 98 -2.43 -16.00 -3.92
N ILE A 99 -3.59 -16.30 -3.35
CA ILE A 99 -3.96 -15.87 -1.99
C ILE A 99 -3.02 -16.50 -0.94
N GLU A 100 -2.51 -17.69 -1.19
CA GLU A 100 -1.55 -18.38 -0.33
C GLU A 100 -0.23 -17.62 -0.25
N ASP A 101 0.25 -17.06 -1.36
CA ASP A 101 1.46 -16.22 -1.37
C ASP A 101 1.24 -14.94 -0.55
N ILE A 102 0.07 -14.30 -0.66
CA ILE A 102 -0.28 -13.15 0.19
C ILE A 102 -0.34 -13.58 1.67
N ALA A 103 -0.91 -14.74 1.96
CA ALA A 103 -0.99 -15.26 3.33
C ALA A 103 0.41 -15.50 3.91
N GLN A 104 1.33 -16.04 3.11
CA GLN A 104 2.72 -16.21 3.51
C GLN A 104 3.39 -14.85 3.79
N LEU A 105 3.23 -13.86 2.90
CA LEU A 105 3.80 -12.53 3.11
C LEU A 105 3.22 -11.84 4.36
N ILE A 106 1.92 -11.94 4.60
CA ILE A 106 1.28 -11.41 5.82
C ILE A 106 1.88 -12.08 7.06
N HIS A 107 2.05 -13.40 7.03
CA HIS A 107 2.65 -14.15 8.12
C HIS A 107 4.10 -13.70 8.39
N ASP A 108 4.91 -13.55 7.34
CA ASP A 108 6.31 -13.14 7.45
C ASP A 108 6.43 -11.71 8.00
N LEU A 109 5.59 -10.79 7.54
CA LEU A 109 5.55 -9.42 8.07
C LEU A 109 5.10 -9.37 9.53
N LYS A 110 4.14 -10.19 9.94
CA LYS A 110 3.74 -10.33 11.36
C LYS A 110 4.87 -10.90 12.22
N ASN A 111 5.70 -11.77 11.68
CA ASN A 111 6.88 -12.26 12.40
C ASN A 111 8.00 -11.22 12.46
N ALA A 112 8.17 -10.42 11.41
CA ALA A 112 9.14 -9.32 11.40
C ALA A 112 8.79 -8.22 12.42
N ASN A 113 7.50 -7.91 12.56
CA ASN A 113 7.01 -6.94 13.55
C ASN A 113 5.65 -7.35 14.11
N ARG A 114 5.68 -8.03 15.26
CA ARG A 114 4.47 -8.56 15.91
C ARG A 114 3.51 -7.50 16.43
N SER A 115 3.97 -6.28 16.67
CA SER A 115 3.16 -5.19 17.16
C SER A 115 2.45 -4.40 16.05
N SER A 116 2.94 -4.51 14.80
CA SER A 116 2.34 -3.84 13.66
C SER A 116 1.08 -4.53 13.18
N ARG A 117 0.09 -3.72 12.80
CA ARG A 117 -1.03 -4.21 11.99
C ARG A 117 -0.57 -4.48 10.58
N ILE A 118 -1.13 -5.47 9.94
CA ILE A 118 -0.89 -5.74 8.52
C ILE A 118 -2.08 -5.27 7.71
N SER A 119 -1.80 -4.38 6.78
CA SER A 119 -2.77 -3.82 5.83
C SER A 119 -2.48 -4.32 4.43
N VAL A 120 -3.51 -4.54 3.65
CA VAL A 120 -3.39 -4.84 2.21
C VAL A 120 -4.15 -3.76 1.43
N LYS A 121 -3.48 -3.14 0.45
CA LYS A 121 -4.07 -2.16 -0.44
C LYS A 121 -4.39 -2.80 -1.78
N LEU A 122 -5.69 -2.87 -2.08
CA LEU A 122 -6.28 -3.27 -3.35
C LEU A 122 -6.80 -2.03 -4.09
N VAL A 123 -7.27 -2.21 -5.30
CA VAL A 123 -7.89 -1.15 -6.10
C VAL A 123 -9.35 -1.49 -6.42
N SER A 124 -10.13 -0.44 -6.66
CA SER A 124 -11.51 -0.57 -7.10
C SER A 124 -11.53 -1.11 -8.54
N GLU A 125 -11.84 -2.38 -8.66
CA GLU A 125 -12.01 -3.11 -9.93
C GLU A 125 -13.17 -4.09 -9.79
N ILE A 126 -13.74 -4.50 -10.91
CA ILE A 126 -14.76 -5.56 -10.92
C ILE A 126 -14.16 -6.85 -10.38
N GLY A 127 -14.80 -7.46 -9.40
CA GLY A 127 -14.32 -8.68 -8.74
C GLY A 127 -13.41 -8.45 -7.54
N VAL A 128 -13.13 -7.19 -7.16
CA VAL A 128 -12.31 -6.86 -6.00
C VAL A 128 -12.85 -7.47 -4.70
N GLY A 129 -14.16 -7.64 -4.59
CA GLY A 129 -14.79 -8.28 -3.44
C GLY A 129 -14.33 -9.73 -3.24
N THR A 130 -14.14 -10.48 -4.31
CA THR A 130 -13.63 -11.87 -4.24
C THR A 130 -12.18 -11.90 -3.78
N ILE A 131 -11.34 -11.01 -4.33
CA ILE A 131 -9.94 -10.86 -3.91
C ILE A 131 -9.88 -10.47 -2.43
N ALA A 132 -10.69 -9.49 -2.03
CA ALA A 132 -10.79 -9.02 -0.65
C ALA A 132 -11.18 -10.14 0.32
N ALA A 133 -12.14 -10.99 -0.04
CA ALA A 133 -12.50 -12.14 0.78
C ALA A 133 -11.33 -13.10 0.99
N GLY A 134 -10.53 -13.36 -0.05
CA GLY A 134 -9.31 -14.14 0.05
C GLY A 134 -8.28 -13.51 0.97
N VAL A 135 -8.03 -12.21 0.82
CA VAL A 135 -7.07 -11.44 1.65
C VAL A 135 -7.50 -11.42 3.12
N VAL A 136 -8.80 -11.30 3.40
CA VAL A 136 -9.32 -11.35 4.78
C VAL A 136 -9.14 -12.75 5.38
N LYS A 137 -9.35 -13.81 4.59
CA LYS A 137 -9.05 -15.20 5.01
C LYS A 137 -7.55 -15.40 5.28
N ALA A 138 -6.68 -14.69 4.58
CA ALA A 138 -5.23 -14.66 4.82
C ALA A 138 -4.83 -13.90 6.10
N LYS A 139 -5.80 -13.43 6.90
CA LYS A 139 -5.61 -12.79 8.22
C LYS A 139 -4.96 -11.40 8.16
N THR A 140 -5.28 -10.61 7.14
CA THR A 140 -5.02 -9.17 7.18
C THR A 140 -5.85 -8.49 8.27
N ASP A 141 -5.29 -7.47 8.90
CA ASP A 141 -5.98 -6.70 9.94
C ASP A 141 -6.77 -5.51 9.36
N HIS A 142 -6.30 -5.01 8.21
CA HIS A 142 -6.81 -3.80 7.57
C HIS A 142 -6.80 -3.97 6.05
N LEU A 143 -7.82 -3.49 5.37
CA LEU A 143 -7.98 -3.57 3.93
C LEU A 143 -8.32 -2.20 3.36
N VAL A 144 -7.52 -1.74 2.41
CA VAL A 144 -7.73 -0.47 1.71
C VAL A 144 -8.18 -0.74 0.28
N ILE A 145 -9.28 -0.13 -0.12
CA ILE A 145 -9.79 -0.15 -1.51
C ILE A 145 -9.57 1.24 -2.11
N ALA A 146 -8.62 1.35 -3.02
CA ALA A 146 -8.24 2.62 -3.63
C ALA A 146 -9.07 2.90 -4.88
N GLY A 147 -9.62 4.11 -4.99
CA GLY A 147 -10.30 4.59 -6.20
C GLY A 147 -9.33 5.12 -7.26
N HIS A 148 -9.85 5.37 -8.48
CA HIS A 148 -9.07 5.82 -9.63
C HIS A 148 -8.35 7.17 -9.45
N ASP A 149 -8.78 8.00 -8.52
CA ASP A 149 -8.12 9.27 -8.20
C ASP A 149 -6.90 9.13 -7.29
N GLY A 150 -6.58 7.91 -6.85
CA GLY A 150 -5.44 7.62 -6.00
C GLY A 150 -4.17 7.31 -6.78
N GLY A 151 -3.04 7.98 -6.47
CA GLY A 151 -1.74 7.68 -7.06
C GLY A 151 -1.46 8.33 -8.40
N THR A 152 -2.06 9.48 -8.69
CA THR A 152 -1.94 10.19 -9.99
C THR A 152 -0.60 10.89 -10.21
N GLY A 153 0.20 11.13 -9.18
CA GLY A 153 1.42 11.96 -9.26
C GLY A 153 2.52 11.42 -10.18
N ALA A 154 2.51 10.14 -10.53
CA ALA A 154 3.48 9.51 -11.44
C ALA A 154 2.78 8.60 -12.46
N SER A 155 1.51 8.85 -12.75
CA SER A 155 0.74 8.06 -13.71
C SER A 155 0.72 8.73 -15.08
N PRO A 156 0.75 7.96 -16.19
CA PRO A 156 0.53 8.49 -17.53
C PRO A 156 -0.85 9.15 -17.64
N LEU A 157 -0.96 10.19 -18.46
CA LEU A 157 -2.22 10.91 -18.64
C LEU A 157 -3.36 10.02 -19.18
N THR A 158 -2.99 9.04 -20.02
CA THR A 158 -3.93 8.04 -20.55
C THR A 158 -4.53 7.19 -19.44
N SER A 159 -3.71 6.74 -18.48
CA SER A 159 -4.19 5.97 -17.33
C SER A 159 -5.09 6.81 -16.44
N ILE A 160 -4.69 8.05 -16.12
CA ILE A 160 -5.50 8.97 -15.29
C ILE A 160 -6.89 9.20 -15.90
N LYS A 161 -6.96 9.30 -17.23
CA LYS A 161 -8.22 9.59 -17.93
C LYS A 161 -9.11 8.37 -18.17
N HIS A 162 -8.53 7.17 -18.28
CA HIS A 162 -9.24 6.03 -18.85
C HIS A 162 -9.14 4.75 -18.03
N ALA A 163 -8.30 4.69 -17.00
CA ALA A 163 -8.13 3.50 -16.18
C ALA A 163 -8.74 3.69 -14.78
N GLY A 164 -9.07 2.56 -14.13
CA GLY A 164 -9.58 2.54 -12.77
C GLY A 164 -11.07 2.82 -12.64
N LEU A 165 -11.61 2.50 -11.47
CA LEU A 165 -13.00 2.71 -11.09
C LEU A 165 -13.10 3.62 -9.86
N PRO A 166 -14.25 4.29 -9.65
CA PRO A 166 -14.48 5.07 -8.45
C PRO A 166 -14.48 4.18 -7.21
N TRP A 167 -14.00 4.73 -6.09
CA TRP A 167 -13.88 3.98 -4.83
C TRP A 167 -15.23 3.46 -4.31
N GLU A 168 -16.32 4.16 -4.61
CA GLU A 168 -17.67 3.82 -4.16
C GLU A 168 -18.10 2.43 -4.65
N LEU A 169 -17.78 2.11 -5.90
CA LEU A 169 -18.09 0.79 -6.46
C LEU A 169 -17.27 -0.32 -5.79
N GLY A 170 -15.97 -0.11 -5.67
CA GLY A 170 -15.09 -1.11 -5.08
C GLY A 170 -15.38 -1.38 -3.61
N ILE A 171 -15.64 -0.33 -2.82
CA ILE A 171 -15.94 -0.53 -1.39
C ILE A 171 -17.32 -1.17 -1.19
N ALA A 172 -18.31 -0.82 -2.00
CA ALA A 172 -19.65 -1.41 -1.93
C ALA A 172 -19.59 -2.91 -2.24
N GLU A 173 -18.95 -3.30 -3.35
CA GLU A 173 -18.75 -4.70 -3.71
C GLU A 173 -18.00 -5.46 -2.62
N THR A 174 -16.90 -4.89 -2.13
CA THR A 174 -16.10 -5.49 -1.07
C THR A 174 -16.92 -5.70 0.20
N HIS A 175 -17.62 -4.66 0.65
CA HIS A 175 -18.46 -4.74 1.85
C HIS A 175 -19.52 -5.84 1.73
N GLN A 176 -20.27 -5.88 0.64
CA GLN A 176 -21.30 -6.88 0.40
C GLN A 176 -20.72 -8.30 0.36
N THR A 177 -19.63 -8.49 -0.37
CA THR A 177 -18.97 -9.79 -0.46
C THR A 177 -18.48 -10.28 0.91
N LEU A 178 -17.89 -9.40 1.71
CA LEU A 178 -17.44 -9.74 3.07
C LEU A 178 -18.60 -10.07 4.00
N VAL A 179 -19.73 -9.35 3.90
CA VAL A 179 -20.95 -9.65 4.67
C VAL A 179 -21.51 -11.02 4.29
N MET A 180 -21.68 -11.30 3.00
CA MET A 180 -22.19 -12.59 2.50
C MET A 180 -21.34 -13.78 2.91
N ASN A 181 -20.04 -13.57 3.13
CA ASN A 181 -19.11 -14.63 3.54
C ASN A 181 -18.81 -14.65 5.05
N ASN A 182 -19.52 -13.87 5.87
CA ASN A 182 -19.26 -13.75 7.32
C ASN A 182 -17.82 -13.30 7.66
N LEU A 183 -17.24 -12.47 6.82
CA LEU A 183 -15.86 -11.98 6.97
C LEU A 183 -15.79 -10.50 7.37
N ARG A 184 -16.89 -9.73 7.24
CA ARG A 184 -16.87 -8.28 7.42
C ARG A 184 -16.35 -7.82 8.77
N SER A 185 -16.66 -8.54 9.84
CA SER A 185 -16.24 -8.22 11.21
C SER A 185 -14.77 -8.54 11.51
N ARG A 186 -14.07 -9.22 10.58
CA ARG A 186 -12.67 -9.64 10.78
C ARG A 186 -11.65 -8.61 10.35
N VAL A 187 -12.06 -7.53 9.68
CA VAL A 187 -11.16 -6.57 9.05
C VAL A 187 -11.68 -5.14 9.19
N VAL A 188 -10.76 -4.20 9.37
CA VAL A 188 -11.06 -2.78 9.19
C VAL A 188 -11.04 -2.49 7.69
N LEU A 189 -12.12 -1.92 7.15
CA LEU A 189 -12.24 -1.56 5.74
C LEU A 189 -12.09 -0.04 5.59
N GLN A 190 -11.19 0.36 4.71
CA GLN A 190 -10.88 1.76 4.39
C GLN A 190 -10.95 1.98 2.89
N THR A 191 -11.22 3.21 2.48
CA THR A 191 -11.09 3.64 1.09
C THR A 191 -10.26 4.90 0.98
N ASP A 192 -9.74 5.16 -0.21
CA ASP A 192 -9.10 6.40 -0.63
C ASP A 192 -9.49 6.75 -2.07
N GLY A 193 -9.15 7.97 -2.51
CA GLY A 193 -9.42 8.46 -3.85
C GLY A 193 -10.48 9.57 -3.87
N GLN A 194 -10.09 10.81 -3.52
CA GLN A 194 -10.95 11.99 -3.59
C GLN A 194 -12.14 12.03 -2.61
N LEU A 195 -11.95 11.59 -1.39
CA LEU A 195 -12.90 11.89 -0.31
C LEU A 195 -12.84 13.40 -0.01
N LYS A 196 -13.94 14.10 -0.16
CA LYS A 196 -13.97 15.57 -0.10
C LYS A 196 -14.70 16.11 1.11
N THR A 197 -15.63 15.37 1.64
CA THR A 197 -16.49 15.80 2.76
C THR A 197 -16.58 14.72 3.81
N GLY A 198 -17.02 15.10 5.02
CA GLY A 198 -17.29 14.12 6.08
C GLY A 198 -18.47 13.18 5.79
N ARG A 199 -19.24 13.46 4.75
CA ARG A 199 -20.34 12.60 4.31
C ARG A 199 -19.83 11.43 3.45
N ASP A 200 -18.77 11.65 2.65
CA ASP A 200 -18.15 10.62 1.85
C ASP A 200 -17.51 9.57 2.75
#